data_5b10b995da7ab2382c3f47e15b5b38b7
#
_entry.id   5b10b995da7ab2382c3f47e15b5b38b7
#
_cell.length_a   1.000
_cell.length_b   1.000
_cell.length_c   1.000
_cell.angle_alpha   90.00
_cell.angle_beta   90.00
_cell.angle_gamma   90.00
#
_symmetry.space_group_name_H-M   'P 1'
#
loop_
_entity.id
_entity.type
_entity.pdbx_description
1 polymer ?
#
loop_
_entity_poly.entity_id
_entity_poly.type
_entity_poly.pdbx_seq_one_letter_code
_entity_poly.pdbx_strand_id
1 'polypeptide(L)'
;MSLTDLAVETTPVATSSAAGPELVQLLTPEGERVSHPDYDINLTDEEYRGFYRDLVLVRRIDIEATALQRQGELGIWAALLGQEAAQVGSGRALRAKDFAFPTYREHGVAWCRGVDPLKLLGLFRGASNGGWDPQEKRFQLYTIVIGSQTLHATGYAMGIQKDGAVGDLETGEATIAYFGDGASSQGDVNEAFVFASVYNAPIVFFCQNNQWGISTPTANQTRIPLYQRARGFGFPGVRVDGNDVLATYAVTRKALDDARTGQGPTLVEAFTYRMGAHTTSDDPTRYRLATDLEAWKLKDPLERMKAFLYKQQIVNADFFSELDHDADELAARIRKGCLEMEDPSPLSMFEHVYDEMTPLVREQQEAFSTYLAGFADGHTTGGHA
;
A
#
# COMPACT_ATOMS: atom_id res chain seq x y z
N MET A 1 -11.83 40.65 15.68
CA MET A 1 -10.65 39.79 15.69
C MET A 1 -10.59 39.10 14.33
N SER A 2 -9.69 39.54 13.48
CA SER A 2 -9.57 39.11 12.08
C SER A 2 -8.88 37.75 12.03
N LEU A 3 -9.35 36.85 11.17
CA LEU A 3 -8.82 35.48 10.95
C LEU A 3 -7.47 35.46 10.23
N THR A 4 -6.76 36.60 10.16
CA THR A 4 -5.52 36.77 9.38
C THR A 4 -4.23 36.68 10.21
N ASP A 5 -4.29 36.44 11.53
CA ASP A 5 -3.10 36.48 12.39
C ASP A 5 -2.66 35.10 12.96
N LEU A 6 -2.99 34.02 12.26
CA LEU A 6 -2.36 32.72 12.52
C LEU A 6 -1.23 32.49 11.49
N ALA A 7 -0.17 33.28 11.58
CA ALA A 7 1.10 32.91 11.01
C ALA A 7 1.59 31.66 11.76
N VAL A 8 1.40 30.49 11.14
CA VAL A 8 2.08 29.28 11.58
C VAL A 8 3.57 29.50 11.33
N GLU A 9 4.32 29.82 12.37
CA GLU A 9 5.77 29.75 12.33
C GLU A 9 6.14 28.32 11.92
N THR A 10 6.54 28.15 10.67
CA THR A 10 7.15 26.92 10.21
C THR A 10 8.54 26.82 10.81
N THR A 11 8.61 26.25 12.00
CA THR A 11 9.89 25.82 12.56
C THR A 11 10.50 24.86 11.54
N PRO A 12 11.74 25.07 11.07
CA PRO A 12 12.39 24.12 10.16
C PRO A 12 12.36 22.76 10.84
N VAL A 13 11.76 21.76 10.19
CA VAL A 13 11.87 20.38 10.61
C VAL A 13 13.37 20.08 10.56
N ALA A 14 13.96 19.94 11.73
CA ALA A 14 15.36 19.52 11.82
C ALA A 14 15.45 18.23 10.98
N THR A 15 16.22 18.30 9.90
CA THR A 15 16.66 17.14 9.14
C THR A 15 17.53 16.36 10.10
N SER A 16 16.90 15.55 10.95
CA SER A 16 17.60 14.61 11.79
C SER A 16 18.18 13.56 10.87
N SER A 17 19.44 13.74 10.52
CA SER A 17 20.35 12.73 10.02
C SER A 17 20.67 11.71 11.13
N ALA A 18 19.69 11.38 11.93
CA ALA A 18 19.80 10.37 12.95
C ALA A 18 19.19 9.09 12.37
N ALA A 19 20.00 8.25 11.74
CA ALA A 19 19.90 6.83 11.94
C ALA A 19 20.10 6.64 13.46
N GLY A 20 19.04 6.83 14.23
CA GLY A 20 19.04 6.49 15.64
C GLY A 20 19.25 4.98 15.75
N PRO A 21 19.77 4.46 16.88
CA PRO A 21 20.04 3.04 17.10
C PRO A 21 18.82 2.11 16.99
N GLU A 22 17.69 2.64 16.58
CA GLU A 22 16.38 1.97 16.55
C GLU A 22 15.83 1.75 15.12
N LEU A 23 16.51 2.19 14.05
CA LEU A 23 16.07 1.98 12.68
C LEU A 23 16.72 0.72 12.08
N VAL A 24 15.92 -0.31 11.83
CA VAL A 24 16.41 -1.54 11.17
C VAL A 24 16.75 -1.24 9.72
N GLN A 25 17.97 -1.55 9.32
CA GLN A 25 18.49 -1.40 7.96
C GLN A 25 19.37 -2.59 7.62
N LEU A 26 19.26 -3.10 6.41
CA LEU A 26 20.08 -4.18 5.85
C LEU A 26 20.84 -3.79 4.59
N LEU A 27 20.43 -2.68 3.93
CA LEU A 27 21.17 -2.04 2.85
C LEU A 27 21.35 -0.56 3.15
N THR A 28 22.53 -0.01 2.89
CA THR A 28 22.71 1.45 2.87
C THR A 28 22.08 2.05 1.60
N PRO A 29 21.84 3.37 1.54
CA PRO A 29 21.39 4.03 0.30
C PRO A 29 22.30 3.74 -0.91
N GLU A 30 23.59 3.52 -0.68
CA GLU A 30 24.60 3.20 -1.71
C GLU A 30 24.61 1.72 -2.10
N GLY A 31 23.73 0.89 -1.52
CA GLY A 31 23.63 -0.54 -1.81
C GLY A 31 24.68 -1.40 -1.12
N GLU A 32 25.25 -0.96 0.02
CA GLU A 32 26.11 -1.79 0.84
C GLU A 32 25.31 -2.63 1.83
N ARG A 33 25.70 -3.89 2.01
CA ARG A 33 25.05 -4.78 2.97
C ARG A 33 25.40 -4.38 4.40
N VAL A 34 24.39 -4.30 5.26
CA VAL A 34 24.53 -4.06 6.70
C VAL A 34 24.00 -5.27 7.46
N SER A 35 24.74 -5.76 8.44
CA SER A 35 24.29 -6.83 9.34
C SER A 35 23.47 -6.27 10.49
N HIS A 36 22.43 -6.99 10.89
CA HIS A 36 21.62 -6.68 12.06
C HIS A 36 21.49 -7.92 12.95
N PRO A 37 21.66 -7.82 14.28
CA PRO A 37 21.69 -9.00 15.16
C PRO A 37 20.38 -9.80 15.18
N ASP A 38 19.24 -9.12 15.05
CA ASP A 38 17.92 -9.75 15.16
C ASP A 38 17.26 -10.04 13.81
N TYR A 39 17.82 -9.49 12.72
CA TYR A 39 17.25 -9.59 11.38
C TYR A 39 18.33 -10.00 10.39
N ASP A 40 18.32 -11.27 10.04
CA ASP A 40 19.18 -11.82 8.99
C ASP A 40 18.34 -12.49 7.91
N ILE A 41 18.79 -12.37 6.67
CA ILE A 41 18.20 -13.02 5.52
C ILE A 41 19.27 -13.70 4.70
N ASN A 42 19.03 -14.95 4.37
CA ASN A 42 19.81 -15.70 3.41
C ASN A 42 18.93 -15.98 2.20
N LEU A 43 19.17 -15.26 1.12
CA LEU A 43 18.40 -15.33 -0.13
C LEU A 43 19.31 -15.82 -1.25
N THR A 44 18.73 -16.52 -2.19
CA THR A 44 19.39 -16.89 -3.45
C THR A 44 19.49 -15.68 -4.37
N ASP A 45 20.39 -15.75 -5.35
CA ASP A 45 20.52 -14.71 -6.37
C ASP A 45 19.21 -14.47 -7.13
N GLU A 46 18.42 -15.54 -7.35
CA GLU A 46 17.11 -15.42 -8.01
C GLU A 46 16.10 -14.67 -7.16
N GLU A 47 16.08 -14.89 -5.84
CA GLU A 47 15.22 -14.13 -4.93
C GLU A 47 15.61 -12.65 -4.90
N TYR A 48 16.93 -12.34 -4.87
CA TYR A 48 17.39 -10.95 -4.98
C TYR A 48 16.97 -10.31 -6.31
N ARG A 49 17.15 -10.99 -7.45
CA ARG A 49 16.65 -10.54 -8.76
C ARG A 49 15.14 -10.31 -8.74
N GLY A 50 14.40 -11.22 -8.11
CA GLY A 50 12.95 -11.12 -7.97
C GLY A 50 12.48 -9.87 -7.20
N PHE A 51 13.17 -9.49 -6.11
CA PHE A 51 12.87 -8.24 -5.40
C PHE A 51 13.04 -7.02 -6.31
N TYR A 52 14.14 -6.96 -7.04
CA TYR A 52 14.39 -5.83 -7.95
C TYR A 52 13.38 -5.78 -9.11
N ARG A 53 13.05 -6.94 -9.69
CA ARG A 53 12.03 -7.06 -10.73
C ARG A 53 10.69 -6.49 -10.26
N ASP A 54 10.24 -6.87 -9.07
CA ASP A 54 8.97 -6.36 -8.54
C ASP A 54 9.03 -4.85 -8.27
N LEU A 55 10.12 -4.33 -7.74
CA LEU A 55 10.29 -2.88 -7.54
C LEU A 55 10.15 -2.11 -8.86
N VAL A 56 10.79 -2.59 -9.93
CA VAL A 56 10.73 -1.96 -11.26
C VAL A 56 9.33 -2.02 -11.84
N LEU A 57 8.70 -3.20 -11.81
CA LEU A 57 7.37 -3.40 -12.39
C LEU A 57 6.29 -2.61 -11.62
N VAL A 58 6.37 -2.58 -10.29
CA VAL A 58 5.46 -1.78 -9.43
C VAL A 58 5.61 -0.28 -9.73
N ARG A 59 6.85 0.22 -9.85
CA ARG A 59 7.11 1.60 -10.27
C ARG A 59 6.55 1.89 -11.66
N ARG A 60 6.70 0.96 -12.60
CA ARG A 60 6.19 1.12 -13.96
C ARG A 60 4.66 1.17 -14.01
N ILE A 61 3.98 0.35 -13.21
CA ILE A 61 2.52 0.41 -13.04
C ILE A 61 2.09 1.78 -12.52
N ASP A 62 2.77 2.30 -11.49
CA ASP A 62 2.44 3.59 -10.87
C ASP A 62 2.61 4.78 -11.84
N ILE A 63 3.69 4.76 -12.63
CA ILE A 63 3.96 5.76 -13.67
C ILE A 63 2.88 5.70 -14.75
N GLU A 64 2.54 4.51 -15.25
CA GLU A 64 1.55 4.33 -16.30
C GLU A 64 0.14 4.73 -15.85
N ALA A 65 -0.26 4.34 -14.64
CA ALA A 65 -1.54 4.74 -14.06
C ALA A 65 -1.64 6.26 -13.85
N THR A 66 -0.54 6.89 -13.43
CA THR A 66 -0.47 8.35 -13.33
C THR A 66 -0.63 9.02 -14.71
N ALA A 67 -0.01 8.47 -15.75
CA ALA A 67 -0.13 8.97 -17.11
C ALA A 67 -1.56 8.83 -17.65
N LEU A 68 -2.19 7.68 -17.42
CA LEU A 68 -3.60 7.41 -17.79
C LEU A 68 -4.55 8.39 -17.08
N GLN A 69 -4.33 8.66 -15.78
CA GLN A 69 -5.14 9.64 -15.06
C GLN A 69 -4.98 11.04 -15.66
N ARG A 70 -3.75 11.45 -16.03
CA ARG A 70 -3.49 12.75 -16.67
C ARG A 70 -4.17 12.89 -18.04
N GLN A 71 -4.48 11.76 -18.69
CA GLN A 71 -5.20 11.70 -19.97
C GLN A 71 -6.73 11.61 -19.79
N GLY A 72 -7.22 11.57 -18.54
CA GLY A 72 -8.64 11.50 -18.23
C GLY A 72 -9.23 10.08 -18.18
N GLU A 73 -8.39 9.03 -18.34
CA GLU A 73 -8.83 7.65 -18.34
C GLU A 73 -9.14 7.10 -16.93
N LEU A 74 -8.54 7.69 -15.91
CA LEU A 74 -8.85 7.41 -14.51
C LEU A 74 -9.39 8.67 -13.83
N GLY A 75 -10.39 8.51 -12.96
CA GLY A 75 -10.90 9.62 -12.15
C GLY A 75 -9.85 10.16 -11.18
N ILE A 76 -9.08 9.27 -10.56
CA ILE A 76 -8.02 9.59 -9.61
C ILE A 76 -6.99 8.46 -9.61
N TRP A 77 -5.75 8.74 -9.16
CA TRP A 77 -4.75 7.74 -8.83
C TRP A 77 -3.99 8.12 -7.56
N ALA A 78 -3.78 7.16 -6.68
CA ALA A 78 -3.01 7.34 -5.45
C ALA A 78 -1.59 6.80 -5.65
N ALA A 79 -0.68 7.62 -6.17
CA ALA A 79 0.68 7.22 -6.49
C ALA A 79 1.44 6.71 -5.26
N LEU A 80 2.23 5.64 -5.46
CA LEU A 80 3.03 5.03 -4.40
C LEU A 80 4.52 5.42 -4.44
N LEU A 81 4.93 6.28 -5.37
CA LEU A 81 6.31 6.67 -5.61
C LEU A 81 7.08 6.97 -4.31
N GLY A 82 8.18 6.25 -4.09
CA GLY A 82 9.02 6.28 -2.89
C GLY A 82 8.68 5.24 -1.84
N GLN A 83 7.57 4.51 -1.97
CA GLN A 83 7.08 3.51 -1.01
C GLN A 83 7.17 2.07 -1.55
N GLU A 84 7.82 1.87 -2.69
CA GLU A 84 7.89 0.57 -3.38
C GLU A 84 8.55 -0.50 -2.50
N ALA A 85 9.65 -0.15 -1.82
CA ALA A 85 10.35 -1.10 -0.96
C ALA A 85 9.54 -1.54 0.26
N ALA A 86 8.80 -0.61 0.86
CA ALA A 86 7.89 -0.92 1.97
C ALA A 86 6.82 -1.93 1.52
N GLN A 87 6.26 -1.76 0.32
CA GLN A 87 5.19 -2.61 -0.19
C GLN A 87 5.70 -3.94 -0.75
N VAL A 88 6.74 -3.93 -1.57
CA VAL A 88 7.31 -5.16 -2.13
C VAL A 88 7.94 -6.01 -1.03
N GLY A 89 8.69 -5.41 -0.10
CA GLY A 89 9.29 -6.14 1.00
C GLY A 89 8.26 -6.83 1.89
N SER A 90 7.25 -6.09 2.34
CA SER A 90 6.18 -6.66 3.16
C SER A 90 5.28 -7.64 2.39
N GLY A 91 4.98 -7.33 1.11
CA GLY A 91 4.16 -8.20 0.25
C GLY A 91 4.80 -9.56 -0.01
N ARG A 92 6.12 -9.59 -0.25
CA ARG A 92 6.89 -10.84 -0.43
C ARG A 92 7.09 -11.64 0.87
N ALA A 93 6.94 -11.02 2.03
CA ALA A 93 7.00 -11.72 3.33
C ALA A 93 5.74 -12.54 3.61
N LEU A 94 4.64 -12.26 2.93
CA LEU A 94 3.36 -12.97 3.08
C LEU A 94 3.43 -14.38 2.47
N ARG A 95 2.96 -15.37 3.21
CA ARG A 95 2.73 -16.73 2.71
C ARG A 95 1.37 -16.83 2.01
N ALA A 96 1.15 -17.93 1.31
CA ALA A 96 -0.07 -18.15 0.54
C ALA A 96 -1.36 -18.04 1.39
N LYS A 97 -1.31 -18.44 2.66
CA LYS A 97 -2.46 -18.45 3.57
C LYS A 97 -2.70 -17.12 4.29
N ASP A 98 -1.67 -16.27 4.42
CA ASP A 98 -1.80 -14.99 5.10
C ASP A 98 -2.75 -14.07 4.36
N PHE A 99 -3.49 -13.26 5.12
CA PHE A 99 -4.46 -12.36 4.54
C PHE A 99 -4.06 -10.89 4.74
N ALA A 100 -4.04 -10.11 3.64
CA ALA A 100 -3.67 -8.71 3.65
C ALA A 100 -4.90 -7.80 3.57
N PHE A 101 -4.92 -6.78 4.42
CA PHE A 101 -5.95 -5.74 4.47
C PHE A 101 -5.33 -4.39 4.08
N PRO A 102 -5.51 -3.96 2.82
CA PRO A 102 -4.90 -2.74 2.29
C PRO A 102 -5.73 -1.49 2.60
N THR A 103 -5.11 -0.33 2.38
CA THR A 103 -5.78 0.93 2.09
C THR A 103 -6.06 1.02 0.57
N TYR A 104 -6.00 2.22 0.01
CA TYR A 104 -6.13 2.47 -1.44
C TYR A 104 -4.78 2.65 -2.16
N ARG A 105 -3.64 2.43 -1.48
CA ARG A 105 -2.30 2.71 -2.03
C ARG A 105 -1.39 1.49 -2.12
N GLU A 106 -1.78 0.33 -1.64
CA GLU A 106 -0.93 -0.87 -1.57
C GLU A 106 -0.85 -1.62 -2.91
N HIS A 107 -0.58 -0.88 -4.00
CA HIS A 107 -0.47 -1.44 -5.35
C HIS A 107 0.67 -2.45 -5.48
N GLY A 108 1.80 -2.21 -4.78
CA GLY A 108 2.92 -3.15 -4.72
C GLY A 108 2.61 -4.42 -3.96
N VAL A 109 1.81 -4.33 -2.88
CA VAL A 109 1.32 -5.52 -2.16
C VAL A 109 0.33 -6.31 -3.03
N ALA A 110 -0.61 -5.62 -3.70
CA ALA A 110 -1.54 -6.23 -4.64
C ALA A 110 -0.79 -7.00 -5.74
N TRP A 111 0.28 -6.41 -6.30
CA TRP A 111 1.17 -7.06 -7.26
C TRP A 111 1.76 -8.36 -6.69
N CYS A 112 2.35 -8.31 -5.49
CA CYS A 112 2.92 -9.48 -4.81
C CYS A 112 1.87 -10.56 -4.51
N ARG A 113 0.59 -10.19 -4.35
CA ARG A 113 -0.53 -11.12 -4.17
C ARG A 113 -1.14 -11.61 -5.48
N GLY A 114 -0.57 -11.24 -6.64
CA GLY A 114 -1.02 -11.67 -7.96
C GLY A 114 -2.35 -11.06 -8.38
N VAL A 115 -2.67 -9.86 -7.90
CA VAL A 115 -3.78 -9.06 -8.42
C VAL A 115 -3.34 -8.41 -9.74
N ASP A 116 -4.10 -8.63 -10.81
CA ASP A 116 -3.79 -8.00 -12.09
C ASP A 116 -3.94 -6.46 -11.98
N PRO A 117 -2.93 -5.68 -12.39
CA PRO A 117 -2.99 -4.22 -12.36
C PRO A 117 -4.23 -3.63 -13.05
N LEU A 118 -4.76 -4.25 -14.10
CA LEU A 118 -5.99 -3.81 -14.75
C LEU A 118 -7.20 -3.82 -13.80
N LYS A 119 -7.23 -4.76 -12.85
CA LYS A 119 -8.30 -4.79 -11.83
C LYS A 119 -8.19 -3.61 -10.86
N LEU A 120 -6.97 -3.19 -10.53
CA LEU A 120 -6.73 -1.98 -9.74
C LEU A 120 -7.20 -0.73 -10.52
N LEU A 121 -6.81 -0.62 -11.79
CA LEU A 121 -7.21 0.51 -12.63
C LEU A 121 -8.73 0.58 -12.79
N GLY A 122 -9.42 -0.56 -12.89
CA GLY A 122 -10.88 -0.63 -12.97
C GLY A 122 -11.59 0.07 -11.81
N LEU A 123 -11.04 -0.05 -10.58
CA LEU A 123 -11.56 0.68 -9.43
C LEU A 123 -11.39 2.21 -9.59
N PHE A 124 -10.20 2.66 -10.00
CA PHE A 124 -9.89 4.08 -10.14
C PHE A 124 -10.49 4.72 -11.41
N ARG A 125 -10.87 3.91 -12.39
CA ARG A 125 -11.67 4.31 -13.54
C ARG A 125 -13.16 4.41 -13.20
N GLY A 126 -13.62 3.73 -12.13
CA GLY A 126 -15.03 3.61 -11.78
C GLY A 126 -15.77 2.48 -12.51
N ALA A 127 -15.02 1.60 -13.20
CA ALA A 127 -15.58 0.47 -13.93
C ALA A 127 -15.92 -0.73 -13.04
N SER A 128 -15.33 -0.80 -11.83
CA SER A 128 -15.63 -1.87 -10.88
C SER A 128 -15.38 -1.43 -9.44
N ASN A 129 -16.01 -2.11 -8.48
CA ASN A 129 -15.80 -1.89 -7.05
C ASN A 129 -14.68 -2.75 -6.43
N GLY A 130 -13.82 -3.36 -7.26
CA GLY A 130 -12.72 -4.22 -6.83
C GLY A 130 -12.20 -5.03 -8.02
N GLY A 131 -12.93 -6.02 -8.49
CA GLY A 131 -12.57 -6.77 -9.70
C GLY A 131 -11.66 -7.96 -9.46
N TRP A 132 -11.31 -8.28 -8.22
CA TRP A 132 -10.67 -9.53 -7.80
C TRP A 132 -11.44 -10.19 -6.67
N ASP A 133 -11.27 -11.50 -6.52
CA ASP A 133 -11.78 -12.25 -5.37
C ASP A 133 -10.80 -12.12 -4.19
N PRO A 134 -11.21 -11.50 -3.07
CA PRO A 134 -10.36 -11.34 -1.90
C PRO A 134 -9.91 -12.66 -1.28
N GLN A 135 -10.74 -13.71 -1.35
CA GLN A 135 -10.41 -15.02 -0.80
C GLN A 135 -9.36 -15.76 -1.65
N GLU A 136 -9.50 -15.68 -2.99
CA GLU A 136 -8.52 -16.24 -3.91
C GLU A 136 -7.15 -15.56 -3.78
N LYS A 137 -7.15 -14.24 -3.77
CA LYS A 137 -5.91 -13.43 -3.72
C LYS A 137 -5.36 -13.27 -2.31
N ARG A 138 -6.13 -13.62 -1.28
CA ARG A 138 -5.78 -13.34 0.12
C ARG A 138 -5.39 -11.87 0.32
N PHE A 139 -6.11 -11.01 -0.38
CA PHE A 139 -5.92 -9.57 -0.43
C PHE A 139 -7.28 -8.89 -0.50
N GLN A 140 -7.65 -8.20 0.58
CA GLN A 140 -8.95 -7.54 0.70
C GLN A 140 -9.12 -6.44 -0.34
N LEU A 141 -10.36 -6.09 -0.65
CA LEU A 141 -10.66 -4.93 -1.48
C LEU A 141 -10.09 -3.66 -0.84
N TYR A 142 -9.75 -2.70 -1.69
CA TYR A 142 -9.21 -1.43 -1.20
C TYR A 142 -10.19 -0.72 -0.27
N THR A 143 -9.64 -0.20 0.83
CA THR A 143 -10.39 0.54 1.83
C THR A 143 -10.13 2.03 1.68
N ILE A 144 -11.19 2.78 1.35
CA ILE A 144 -11.14 4.24 1.21
C ILE A 144 -11.42 4.92 2.56
N VAL A 145 -12.23 4.30 3.42
CA VAL A 145 -12.52 4.80 4.78
C VAL A 145 -11.31 4.59 5.66
N ILE A 146 -10.60 5.69 5.94
CA ILE A 146 -9.29 5.68 6.59
C ILE A 146 -9.32 4.99 7.95
N GLY A 147 -8.52 3.94 8.12
CA GLY A 147 -8.34 3.22 9.39
C GLY A 147 -9.25 2.01 9.59
N SER A 148 -10.42 1.95 8.94
CA SER A 148 -11.41 0.89 9.17
C SER A 148 -10.91 -0.52 8.87
N GLN A 149 -9.99 -0.68 7.92
CA GLN A 149 -9.38 -1.97 7.57
C GLN A 149 -8.62 -2.60 8.74
N THR A 150 -8.14 -1.81 9.70
CA THR A 150 -7.40 -2.34 10.84
C THR A 150 -8.30 -3.13 11.80
N LEU A 151 -9.54 -2.67 12.01
CA LEU A 151 -10.54 -3.41 12.79
C LEU A 151 -10.98 -4.68 12.05
N HIS A 152 -11.20 -4.61 10.72
CA HIS A 152 -11.55 -5.79 9.92
C HIS A 152 -10.44 -6.84 9.98
N ALA A 153 -9.17 -6.41 9.81
CA ALA A 153 -8.01 -7.29 9.91
C ALA A 153 -7.89 -7.95 11.29
N THR A 154 -8.13 -7.17 12.36
CA THR A 154 -8.10 -7.69 13.74
C THR A 154 -9.20 -8.72 13.97
N GLY A 155 -10.43 -8.44 13.50
CA GLY A 155 -11.53 -9.40 13.57
C GLY A 155 -11.24 -10.68 12.79
N TYR A 156 -10.66 -10.57 11.60
CA TYR A 156 -10.23 -11.73 10.80
C TYR A 156 -9.13 -12.54 11.53
N ALA A 157 -8.14 -11.87 12.12
CA ALA A 157 -7.10 -12.51 12.93
C ALA A 157 -7.68 -13.27 14.14
N MET A 158 -8.69 -12.69 14.80
CA MET A 158 -9.42 -13.39 15.87
C MET A 158 -10.17 -14.63 15.34
N GLY A 159 -10.68 -14.57 14.10
CA GLY A 159 -11.25 -15.73 13.40
C GLY A 159 -10.22 -16.86 13.21
N ILE A 160 -9.03 -16.53 12.70
CA ILE A 160 -7.90 -17.47 12.55
C ILE A 160 -7.61 -18.21 13.87
N GLN A 161 -7.62 -17.50 15.02
CA GLN A 161 -7.44 -18.13 16.32
C GLN A 161 -8.59 -19.10 16.67
N LYS A 162 -9.84 -18.72 16.36
CA LYS A 162 -11.01 -19.58 16.63
C LYS A 162 -11.00 -20.85 15.78
N ASP A 163 -10.44 -20.76 14.59
CA ASP A 163 -10.26 -21.91 13.69
C ASP A 163 -9.07 -22.81 14.10
N GLY A 164 -8.31 -22.41 15.14
CA GLY A 164 -7.14 -23.13 15.62
C GLY A 164 -5.93 -23.08 14.68
N ALA A 165 -5.89 -22.11 13.76
CA ALA A 165 -4.82 -21.96 12.77
C ALA A 165 -3.66 -21.07 13.28
N VAL A 166 -3.33 -21.17 14.58
CA VAL A 166 -2.23 -20.45 15.24
C VAL A 166 -1.43 -21.43 16.10
N GLY A 167 -0.13 -21.22 16.22
CA GLY A 167 0.76 -21.98 17.12
C GLY A 167 1.83 -22.79 16.41
N ASP A 168 1.78 -22.91 15.10
CA ASP A 168 2.75 -23.62 14.30
C ASP A 168 3.33 -22.74 13.18
N LEU A 169 4.63 -22.77 12.98
CA LEU A 169 5.28 -21.89 12.01
C LEU A 169 4.92 -22.23 10.56
N GLU A 170 4.75 -23.51 10.22
CA GLU A 170 4.53 -23.94 8.83
C GLU A 170 3.05 -23.87 8.44
N THR A 171 2.16 -24.24 9.36
CA THR A 171 0.72 -24.32 9.10
C THR A 171 -0.06 -23.13 9.59
N GLY A 172 0.51 -22.33 10.49
CA GLY A 172 -0.11 -21.14 11.07
C GLY A 172 -0.41 -20.06 10.03
N GLU A 173 -1.45 -19.28 10.32
CA GLU A 173 -1.92 -18.18 9.49
C GLU A 173 -1.82 -16.85 10.26
N ALA A 174 -1.58 -15.77 9.55
CA ALA A 174 -1.56 -14.42 10.11
C ALA A 174 -2.24 -13.42 9.18
N THR A 175 -2.60 -12.27 9.72
CA THR A 175 -3.05 -11.13 8.94
C THR A 175 -2.03 -10.00 8.95
N ILE A 176 -2.09 -9.15 7.93
CA ILE A 176 -1.38 -7.88 7.91
C ILE A 176 -2.36 -6.77 7.56
N ALA A 177 -2.37 -5.69 8.36
CA ALA A 177 -3.17 -4.51 8.11
C ALA A 177 -2.26 -3.33 7.75
N TYR A 178 -2.43 -2.80 6.54
CA TYR A 178 -1.68 -1.65 6.06
C TYR A 178 -2.40 -0.35 6.40
N PHE A 179 -1.65 0.67 6.81
CA PHE A 179 -2.17 2.02 7.01
C PHE A 179 -1.06 3.07 6.93
N GLY A 180 -1.42 4.32 6.65
CA GLY A 180 -0.48 5.43 6.65
C GLY A 180 -0.32 6.09 8.03
N ASP A 181 0.69 6.94 8.17
CA ASP A 181 0.91 7.74 9.38
C ASP A 181 -0.32 8.61 9.74
N GLY A 182 -1.00 9.18 8.74
CA GLY A 182 -2.24 9.94 8.97
C GLY A 182 -3.36 9.08 9.59
N ALA A 183 -3.49 7.84 9.14
CA ALA A 183 -4.50 6.91 9.68
C ALA A 183 -4.23 6.53 11.14
N SER A 184 -2.99 6.60 11.60
CA SER A 184 -2.63 6.31 12.98
C SER A 184 -3.33 7.22 14.00
N SER A 185 -3.90 8.34 13.55
CA SER A 185 -4.67 9.28 14.38
C SER A 185 -6.16 8.92 14.48
N GLN A 186 -6.63 7.93 13.72
CA GLN A 186 -8.02 7.47 13.77
C GLN A 186 -8.27 6.58 14.98
N GLY A 187 -9.50 6.70 15.55
CA GLY A 187 -9.93 5.87 16.66
C GLY A 187 -9.88 4.38 16.34
N ASP A 188 -10.34 3.99 15.14
CA ASP A 188 -10.38 2.61 14.67
C ASP A 188 -9.03 1.91 14.76
N VAL A 189 -7.93 2.60 14.44
CA VAL A 189 -6.57 2.04 14.54
C VAL A 189 -6.20 1.78 15.99
N ASN A 190 -6.54 2.70 16.90
CA ASN A 190 -6.24 2.54 18.33
C ASN A 190 -7.10 1.43 18.95
N GLU A 191 -8.37 1.34 18.60
CA GLU A 191 -9.25 0.25 19.03
C GLU A 191 -8.79 -1.10 18.50
N ALA A 192 -8.34 -1.16 17.25
CA ALA A 192 -7.73 -2.37 16.69
C ALA A 192 -6.51 -2.83 17.49
N PHE A 193 -5.66 -1.91 17.94
CA PHE A 193 -4.53 -2.22 18.83
C PHE A 193 -4.98 -2.79 20.18
N VAL A 194 -6.05 -2.22 20.79
CA VAL A 194 -6.61 -2.74 22.05
C VAL A 194 -7.10 -4.18 21.86
N PHE A 195 -7.95 -4.43 20.86
CA PHE A 195 -8.46 -5.77 20.60
C PHE A 195 -7.35 -6.77 20.26
N ALA A 196 -6.43 -6.39 19.39
CA ALA A 196 -5.33 -7.26 19.01
C ALA A 196 -4.47 -7.66 20.21
N SER A 197 -4.17 -6.69 21.09
CA SER A 197 -3.39 -6.94 22.29
C SER A 197 -4.12 -7.85 23.29
N VAL A 198 -5.37 -7.51 23.62
CA VAL A 198 -6.15 -8.24 24.64
C VAL A 198 -6.41 -9.68 24.22
N TYR A 199 -6.67 -9.92 22.92
CA TYR A 199 -6.92 -11.25 22.38
C TYR A 199 -5.65 -11.95 21.87
N ASN A 200 -4.49 -11.31 21.94
CA ASN A 200 -3.24 -11.81 21.40
C ASN A 200 -3.37 -12.26 19.93
N ALA A 201 -4.03 -11.41 19.11
CA ALA A 201 -4.41 -11.76 17.75
C ALA A 201 -3.19 -11.90 16.83
N PRO A 202 -3.18 -12.87 15.88
CA PRO A 202 -2.07 -13.09 14.95
C PRO A 202 -2.07 -12.05 13.82
N ILE A 203 -1.72 -10.81 14.15
CA ILE A 203 -1.76 -9.68 13.21
C ILE A 203 -0.48 -8.85 13.22
N VAL A 204 -0.07 -8.40 12.04
CA VAL A 204 0.94 -7.38 11.86
C VAL A 204 0.25 -6.08 11.45
N PHE A 205 0.45 -5.03 12.22
CA PHE A 205 0.06 -3.67 11.86
C PHE A 205 1.21 -3.00 11.12
N PHE A 206 1.06 -2.77 9.82
CA PHE A 206 2.12 -2.23 8.98
C PHE A 206 1.83 -0.76 8.64
N CYS A 207 2.48 0.14 9.36
CA CYS A 207 2.37 1.58 9.15
C CYS A 207 3.39 2.05 8.11
N GLN A 208 2.93 2.44 6.92
CA GLN A 208 3.76 3.16 5.94
C GLN A 208 3.85 4.63 6.37
N ASN A 209 4.82 4.95 7.22
CA ASN A 209 5.08 6.33 7.61
C ASN A 209 5.81 7.06 6.48
N ASN A 210 5.03 7.57 5.54
CA ASN A 210 5.52 8.36 4.42
C ASN A 210 5.63 9.86 4.74
N GLN A 211 5.47 10.20 6.02
CA GLN A 211 5.64 11.51 6.65
C GLN A 211 4.56 12.54 6.32
N TRP A 212 3.49 12.17 5.60
CA TRP A 212 2.45 13.09 5.18
C TRP A 212 1.04 12.49 5.24
N GLY A 213 0.22 12.98 6.16
CA GLY A 213 -1.24 12.79 6.12
C GLY A 213 -1.86 13.84 5.20
N ILE A 214 -1.98 13.57 3.89
CA ILE A 214 -2.29 14.54 2.83
C ILE A 214 -1.26 15.67 2.84
N SER A 215 -1.59 16.81 3.46
CA SER A 215 -0.74 17.99 3.63
C SER A 215 -0.23 18.19 5.05
N THR A 216 -0.61 17.32 5.99
CA THR A 216 -0.22 17.41 7.40
C THR A 216 1.03 16.57 7.64
N PRO A 217 2.17 17.17 8.04
CA PRO A 217 3.38 16.41 8.34
C PRO A 217 3.19 15.54 9.60
N THR A 218 3.87 14.39 9.66
CA THR A 218 3.80 13.47 10.80
C THR A 218 4.18 14.14 12.12
N ALA A 219 5.08 15.12 12.12
CA ALA A 219 5.44 15.89 13.30
C ALA A 219 4.26 16.62 13.95
N ASN A 220 3.21 16.93 13.22
CA ASN A 220 1.97 17.52 13.73
C ASN A 220 0.96 16.46 14.21
N GLN A 221 1.22 15.19 14.01
CA GLN A 221 0.34 14.07 14.36
C GLN A 221 0.84 13.29 15.56
N THR A 222 2.15 13.25 15.79
CA THR A 222 2.75 12.51 16.91
C THR A 222 4.04 13.19 17.37
N ARG A 223 4.31 13.10 18.68
CA ARG A 223 5.55 13.60 19.29
C ARG A 223 6.63 12.53 19.44
N ILE A 224 6.26 11.26 19.24
CA ILE A 224 7.15 10.12 19.34
C ILE A 224 7.06 9.32 18.03
N PRO A 225 8.08 8.55 17.65
CA PRO A 225 7.98 7.59 16.56
C PRO A 225 6.77 6.66 16.71
N LEU A 226 6.08 6.35 15.61
CA LEU A 226 4.79 5.65 15.67
C LEU A 226 4.92 4.23 16.23
N TYR A 227 6.00 3.51 15.94
CA TYR A 227 6.23 2.17 16.48
C TYR A 227 6.24 2.11 18.01
N GLN A 228 6.62 3.19 18.68
CA GLN A 228 6.65 3.27 20.16
C GLN A 228 5.25 3.24 20.78
N ARG A 229 4.19 3.56 20.01
CA ARG A 229 2.80 3.48 20.49
C ARG A 229 2.41 2.05 20.86
N ALA A 230 2.90 1.05 20.14
CA ALA A 230 2.63 -0.36 20.41
C ALA A 230 2.91 -0.75 21.87
N ARG A 231 3.97 -0.21 22.46
CA ARG A 231 4.35 -0.45 23.84
C ARG A 231 3.25 -0.01 24.82
N GLY A 232 2.56 1.08 24.52
CA GLY A 232 1.45 1.59 25.35
C GLY A 232 0.24 0.67 25.33
N PHE A 233 0.10 -0.16 24.29
CA PHE A 233 -0.95 -1.18 24.15
C PHE A 233 -0.49 -2.58 24.58
N GLY A 234 0.79 -2.76 24.96
CA GLY A 234 1.29 -4.00 25.54
C GLY A 234 1.86 -5.01 24.52
N PHE A 235 2.22 -4.57 23.31
CA PHE A 235 2.83 -5.42 22.30
C PHE A 235 4.06 -4.76 21.63
N PRO A 236 4.94 -5.52 20.92
CA PRO A 236 6.15 -4.98 20.35
C PRO A 236 5.88 -4.05 19.17
N GLY A 237 6.75 -3.06 19.01
CA GLY A 237 6.84 -2.21 17.82
C GLY A 237 8.27 -2.15 17.31
N VAL A 238 8.44 -2.11 15.99
CA VAL A 238 9.74 -2.02 15.32
C VAL A 238 9.68 -0.96 14.22
N ARG A 239 10.77 -0.22 14.07
CA ARG A 239 10.94 0.77 13.01
C ARG A 239 11.95 0.28 11.99
N VAL A 240 11.55 0.27 10.73
CA VAL A 240 12.39 -0.20 9.62
C VAL A 240 12.58 0.90 8.58
N ASP A 241 13.73 0.94 7.93
CA ASP A 241 13.96 1.77 6.74
C ASP A 241 13.04 1.29 5.61
N GLY A 242 11.95 2.02 5.37
CA GLY A 242 10.94 1.68 4.38
C GLY A 242 11.42 1.83 2.92
N ASN A 243 12.64 2.35 2.70
CA ASN A 243 13.29 2.39 1.39
C ASN A 243 14.30 1.24 1.21
N ASP A 244 14.46 0.40 2.23
CA ASP A 244 15.26 -0.83 2.19
C ASP A 244 14.35 -2.04 2.06
N VAL A 245 14.25 -2.60 0.87
CA VAL A 245 13.36 -3.73 0.58
C VAL A 245 13.73 -4.99 1.37
N LEU A 246 15.03 -5.20 1.62
CA LEU A 246 15.51 -6.37 2.35
C LEU A 246 15.22 -6.26 3.84
N ALA A 247 15.43 -5.08 4.43
CA ALA A 247 15.09 -4.83 5.83
C ALA A 247 13.58 -4.92 6.04
N THR A 248 12.78 -4.33 5.15
CA THR A 248 11.32 -4.41 5.21
C THR A 248 10.83 -5.85 5.12
N TYR A 249 11.41 -6.64 4.21
CA TYR A 249 11.11 -8.07 4.11
C TYR A 249 11.47 -8.82 5.40
N ALA A 250 12.69 -8.65 5.91
CA ALA A 250 13.17 -9.37 7.08
C ALA A 250 12.33 -9.10 8.33
N VAL A 251 12.05 -7.80 8.58
CA VAL A 251 11.23 -7.37 9.71
C VAL A 251 9.80 -7.88 9.59
N THR A 252 9.19 -7.75 8.42
CA THR A 252 7.81 -8.20 8.22
C THR A 252 7.69 -9.71 8.31
N ARG A 253 8.65 -10.46 7.72
CA ARG A 253 8.69 -11.93 7.82
C ARG A 253 8.74 -12.38 9.28
N LYS A 254 9.65 -11.80 10.07
CA LYS A 254 9.76 -12.12 11.48
C LYS A 254 8.46 -11.81 12.23
N ALA A 255 7.88 -10.65 12.03
CA ALA A 255 6.63 -10.25 12.69
C ALA A 255 5.46 -11.20 12.33
N LEU A 256 5.37 -11.63 11.07
CA LEU A 256 4.37 -12.61 10.63
C LEU A 256 4.65 -14.00 11.21
N ASP A 257 5.92 -14.42 11.30
CA ASP A 257 6.30 -15.70 11.91
C ASP A 257 5.97 -15.70 13.41
N ASP A 258 6.23 -14.62 14.12
CA ASP A 258 5.86 -14.43 15.52
C ASP A 258 4.31 -14.48 15.69
N ALA A 259 3.56 -13.85 14.79
CA ALA A 259 2.10 -13.89 14.79
C ALA A 259 1.56 -15.33 14.55
N ARG A 260 2.06 -16.04 13.54
CA ARG A 260 1.69 -17.43 13.23
C ARG A 260 1.92 -18.39 14.39
N THR A 261 3.01 -18.16 15.14
CA THR A 261 3.36 -18.99 16.31
C THR A 261 2.67 -18.58 17.61
N GLY A 262 1.75 -17.60 17.53
CA GLY A 262 0.93 -17.20 18.68
C GLY A 262 1.61 -16.19 19.62
N GLN A 263 2.67 -15.51 19.19
CA GLN A 263 3.32 -14.46 19.99
C GLN A 263 2.58 -13.12 19.97
N GLY A 264 1.49 -13.05 19.19
CA GLY A 264 0.57 -11.91 19.18
C GLY A 264 0.92 -10.83 18.16
N PRO A 265 0.34 -9.62 18.32
CA PRO A 265 0.47 -8.56 17.36
C PRO A 265 1.86 -7.90 17.38
N THR A 266 2.25 -7.33 16.24
CA THR A 266 3.43 -6.46 16.10
C THR A 266 3.08 -5.21 15.30
N LEU A 267 3.57 -4.03 15.71
CA LEU A 267 3.51 -2.81 14.91
C LEU A 267 4.83 -2.60 14.18
N VAL A 268 4.80 -2.63 12.86
CA VAL A 268 5.94 -2.27 12.00
C VAL A 268 5.74 -0.85 11.49
N GLU A 269 6.63 0.07 11.81
CA GLU A 269 6.70 1.40 11.20
C GLU A 269 7.74 1.37 10.07
N ALA A 270 7.30 1.29 8.83
CA ALA A 270 8.15 1.47 7.66
C ALA A 270 8.34 2.98 7.43
N PHE A 271 9.50 3.49 7.85
CA PHE A 271 9.82 4.91 7.73
C PHE A 271 10.33 5.21 6.32
N THR A 272 9.53 5.91 5.55
CA THR A 272 9.77 6.21 4.14
C THR A 272 9.36 7.65 3.81
N TYR A 273 9.18 7.95 2.54
CA TYR A 273 8.73 9.27 2.10
C TYR A 273 7.85 9.17 0.86
N ARG A 274 6.71 9.85 0.89
CA ARG A 274 5.86 9.99 -0.28
C ARG A 274 6.49 10.97 -1.25
N MET A 275 7.21 10.48 -2.27
CA MET A 275 7.89 11.32 -3.25
C MET A 275 6.91 11.95 -4.27
N GLY A 276 5.79 11.27 -4.55
CA GLY A 276 4.70 11.79 -5.36
C GLY A 276 3.73 12.71 -4.61
N ALA A 277 2.70 13.18 -5.29
CA ALA A 277 1.55 13.84 -4.69
C ALA A 277 0.74 12.85 -3.83
N HIS A 278 -0.17 13.34 -3.00
CA HIS A 278 -1.07 12.47 -2.23
C HIS A 278 -1.94 11.64 -3.17
N THR A 279 -2.55 12.31 -4.13
CA THR A 279 -3.22 11.74 -5.30
C THR A 279 -2.95 12.62 -6.51
N THR A 280 -3.36 12.19 -7.69
CA THR A 280 -3.18 12.98 -8.92
C THR A 280 -3.94 14.31 -8.94
N SER A 281 -4.89 14.53 -8.03
CA SER A 281 -5.59 15.80 -7.84
C SER A 281 -4.96 16.72 -6.78
N ASP A 282 -3.84 16.29 -6.16
CA ASP A 282 -3.12 17.06 -5.14
C ASP A 282 -1.92 17.81 -5.74
N ASP A 283 -1.61 18.99 -5.17
CA ASP A 283 -0.42 19.78 -5.49
C ASP A 283 0.51 19.89 -4.28
N PRO A 284 1.53 19.00 -4.17
CA PRO A 284 2.42 18.97 -3.02
C PRO A 284 3.34 20.20 -2.92
N THR A 285 3.48 21.01 -3.96
CA THR A 285 4.30 22.24 -3.92
C THR A 285 3.74 23.28 -2.96
N ARG A 286 2.47 23.14 -2.58
CA ARG A 286 1.79 24.07 -1.65
C ARG A 286 2.15 23.85 -0.18
N TYR A 287 2.70 22.67 0.18
CA TYR A 287 2.97 22.31 1.58
C TYR A 287 4.30 21.60 1.82
N ARG A 288 5.02 21.20 0.77
CA ARG A 288 6.25 20.42 0.85
C ARG A 288 7.43 21.17 0.21
N LEU A 289 8.59 21.12 0.86
CA LEU A 289 9.81 21.73 0.33
C LEU A 289 10.44 20.83 -0.74
N ALA A 290 10.96 21.44 -1.79
CA ALA A 290 11.68 20.73 -2.85
C ALA A 290 12.97 20.06 -2.31
N THR A 291 13.62 20.67 -1.33
CA THR A 291 14.84 20.14 -0.68
C THR A 291 14.61 18.78 0.00
N ASP A 292 13.43 18.58 0.60
CA ASP A 292 13.09 17.30 1.23
C ASP A 292 12.99 16.20 0.18
N LEU A 293 12.35 16.50 -0.95
CA LEU A 293 12.23 15.55 -2.05
C LEU A 293 13.61 15.17 -2.61
N GLU A 294 14.52 16.13 -2.81
CA GLU A 294 15.87 15.86 -3.32
C GLU A 294 16.67 14.98 -2.33
N ALA A 295 16.53 15.21 -1.03
CA ALA A 295 17.19 14.38 -0.02
C ALA A 295 16.68 12.92 -0.04
N TRP A 296 15.38 12.71 -0.31
CA TRP A 296 14.79 11.37 -0.38
C TRP A 296 15.05 10.66 -1.72
N LYS A 297 15.26 11.38 -2.82
CA LYS A 297 15.71 10.80 -4.09
C LYS A 297 17.05 10.06 -3.95
N LEU A 298 17.93 10.52 -3.07
CA LEU A 298 19.19 9.85 -2.78
C LEU A 298 19.02 8.50 -2.07
N LYS A 299 17.80 8.22 -1.58
CA LYS A 299 17.43 6.97 -0.91
C LYS A 299 16.42 6.17 -1.75
N ASP A 300 16.35 6.41 -3.06
CA ASP A 300 15.43 5.70 -3.93
C ASP A 300 15.58 4.18 -3.80
N PRO A 301 14.49 3.43 -3.54
CA PRO A 301 14.58 2.00 -3.30
C PRO A 301 15.07 1.18 -4.50
N LEU A 302 14.77 1.63 -5.74
CA LEU A 302 15.23 0.96 -6.94
C LEU A 302 16.73 1.15 -7.12
N GLU A 303 17.23 2.38 -7.01
CA GLU A 303 18.64 2.68 -7.18
C GLU A 303 19.49 1.98 -6.11
N ARG A 304 19.00 1.94 -4.86
CA ARG A 304 19.62 1.21 -3.76
C ARG A 304 19.77 -0.27 -4.07
N MET A 305 18.69 -0.94 -4.47
CA MET A 305 18.71 -2.37 -4.77
C MET A 305 19.50 -2.68 -6.04
N LYS A 306 19.43 -1.82 -7.07
CA LYS A 306 20.25 -1.90 -8.28
C LYS A 306 21.74 -1.86 -7.97
N ALA A 307 22.15 -0.89 -7.14
CA ALA A 307 23.55 -0.75 -6.72
C ALA A 307 24.05 -2.00 -5.98
N PHE A 308 23.22 -2.57 -5.09
CA PHE A 308 23.53 -3.80 -4.38
C PHE A 308 23.73 -4.97 -5.35
N LEU A 309 22.77 -5.22 -6.25
CA LEU A 309 22.84 -6.33 -7.21
C LEU A 309 24.09 -6.24 -8.10
N TYR A 310 24.43 -5.04 -8.55
CA TYR A 310 25.58 -4.81 -9.40
C TYR A 310 26.90 -5.06 -8.63
N LYS A 311 27.03 -4.54 -7.41
CA LYS A 311 28.22 -4.72 -6.55
C LYS A 311 28.43 -6.19 -6.18
N GLN A 312 27.35 -6.94 -5.94
CA GLN A 312 27.42 -8.37 -5.62
C GLN A 312 27.58 -9.26 -6.85
N GLN A 313 27.61 -8.68 -8.06
CA GLN A 313 27.71 -9.40 -9.35
C GLN A 313 26.55 -10.41 -9.56
N ILE A 314 25.39 -10.16 -8.96
CA ILE A 314 24.19 -10.99 -9.08
C ILE A 314 23.55 -10.83 -10.46
N VAL A 315 23.74 -9.68 -11.11
CA VAL A 315 23.16 -9.31 -12.40
C VAL A 315 24.20 -8.77 -13.37
N ASN A 316 23.90 -8.84 -14.65
CA ASN A 316 24.65 -8.23 -15.74
C ASN A 316 23.79 -7.18 -16.49
N ALA A 317 24.35 -6.60 -17.56
CA ALA A 317 23.64 -5.59 -18.35
C ALA A 317 22.40 -6.16 -19.05
N ASP A 318 22.44 -7.42 -19.47
CA ASP A 318 21.32 -8.07 -20.21
C ASP A 318 20.09 -8.17 -19.29
N PHE A 319 20.28 -8.51 -18.01
CA PHE A 319 19.19 -8.57 -17.02
C PHE A 319 18.42 -7.24 -16.94
N PHE A 320 19.11 -6.11 -16.93
CA PHE A 320 18.44 -4.81 -16.89
C PHE A 320 17.69 -4.51 -18.18
N SER A 321 18.29 -4.83 -19.34
CA SER A 321 17.67 -4.61 -20.65
C SER A 321 16.41 -5.48 -20.85
N GLU A 322 16.45 -6.73 -20.39
CA GLU A 322 15.29 -7.63 -20.40
C GLU A 322 14.18 -7.11 -19.47
N LEU A 323 14.54 -6.65 -18.28
CA LEU A 323 13.57 -6.12 -17.33
C LEU A 323 12.93 -4.81 -17.78
N ASP A 324 13.69 -3.93 -18.45
CA ASP A 324 13.16 -2.71 -19.06
C ASP A 324 12.14 -3.07 -20.17
N HIS A 325 12.43 -4.11 -20.97
CA HIS A 325 11.49 -4.61 -21.98
C HIS A 325 10.21 -5.17 -21.34
N ASP A 326 10.33 -6.04 -20.31
CA ASP A 326 9.20 -6.58 -19.56
C ASP A 326 8.31 -5.45 -18.97
N ALA A 327 8.96 -4.40 -18.46
CA ALA A 327 8.27 -3.24 -17.89
C ALA A 327 7.50 -2.45 -18.96
N ASP A 328 8.07 -2.27 -20.14
CA ASP A 328 7.42 -1.58 -21.24
C ASP A 328 6.28 -2.40 -21.83
N GLU A 329 6.41 -3.73 -21.95
CA GLU A 329 5.32 -4.62 -22.33
C GLU A 329 4.17 -4.57 -21.32
N LEU A 330 4.48 -4.60 -20.02
CA LEU A 330 3.48 -4.46 -18.96
C LEU A 330 2.72 -3.13 -19.08
N ALA A 331 3.43 -2.02 -19.27
CA ALA A 331 2.81 -0.70 -19.43
C ALA A 331 1.93 -0.63 -20.68
N ALA A 332 2.38 -1.17 -21.82
CA ALA A 332 1.58 -1.23 -23.04
C ALA A 332 0.29 -2.06 -22.83
N ARG A 333 0.39 -3.20 -22.15
CA ARG A 333 -0.76 -4.03 -21.79
C ARG A 333 -1.76 -3.28 -20.89
N ILE A 334 -1.26 -2.62 -19.87
CA ILE A 334 -2.08 -1.84 -18.91
C ILE A 334 -2.79 -0.70 -19.64
N ARG A 335 -2.06 0.06 -20.46
CA ARG A 335 -2.62 1.15 -21.26
C ARG A 335 -3.72 0.66 -22.17
N LYS A 336 -3.43 -0.35 -22.98
CA LYS A 336 -4.42 -0.94 -23.89
C LYS A 336 -5.66 -1.42 -23.16
N GLY A 337 -5.49 -2.23 -22.11
CA GLY A 337 -6.62 -2.78 -21.36
C GLY A 337 -7.43 -1.72 -20.62
N CYS A 338 -6.82 -0.61 -20.17
CA CYS A 338 -7.53 0.50 -19.57
C CYS A 338 -8.40 1.25 -20.60
N LEU A 339 -7.87 1.51 -21.80
CA LEU A 339 -8.60 2.19 -22.89
C LEU A 339 -9.75 1.33 -23.46
N GLU A 340 -9.58 0.01 -23.47
CA GLU A 340 -10.58 -0.96 -23.95
C GLU A 340 -11.58 -1.38 -22.86
N MET A 341 -11.43 -0.89 -21.62
CA MET A 341 -12.31 -1.24 -20.52
C MET A 341 -13.69 -0.63 -20.72
N GLU A 342 -14.70 -1.48 -20.76
CA GLU A 342 -16.09 -1.04 -20.88
C GLU A 342 -16.59 -0.43 -19.57
N ASP A 343 -17.46 0.58 -19.69
CA ASP A 343 -18.16 1.15 -18.55
C ASP A 343 -19.27 0.18 -18.10
N PRO A 344 -19.50 0.06 -16.78
CA PRO A 344 -20.56 -0.79 -16.27
C PRO A 344 -21.94 -0.28 -16.73
N SER A 345 -22.87 -1.21 -16.95
CA SER A 345 -24.27 -0.82 -17.20
C SER A 345 -24.79 0.08 -16.08
N PRO A 346 -25.43 1.22 -16.39
CA PRO A 346 -26.05 2.05 -15.36
C PRO A 346 -27.09 1.30 -14.50
N LEU A 347 -27.64 0.20 -15.00
CA LEU A 347 -28.59 -0.63 -14.27
C LEU A 347 -27.95 -1.63 -13.33
N SER A 348 -26.61 -1.86 -13.45
CA SER A 348 -25.87 -2.80 -12.58
C SER A 348 -25.93 -2.41 -11.10
N MET A 349 -26.17 -1.13 -10.77
CA MET A 349 -26.33 -0.66 -9.40
C MET A 349 -27.48 -1.33 -8.64
N PHE A 350 -28.45 -1.92 -9.34
CA PHE A 350 -29.60 -2.60 -8.75
C PHE A 350 -29.43 -4.11 -8.62
N GLU A 351 -28.37 -4.70 -9.23
CA GLU A 351 -28.22 -6.16 -9.38
C GLU A 351 -27.85 -6.88 -8.08
N HIS A 352 -27.11 -6.19 -7.19
CA HIS A 352 -26.50 -6.81 -5.98
C HIS A 352 -26.88 -6.08 -4.69
N VAL A 353 -28.06 -5.43 -4.64
CA VAL A 353 -28.51 -4.71 -3.44
C VAL A 353 -28.95 -5.69 -2.35
N TYR A 354 -29.64 -6.76 -2.74
CA TYR A 354 -30.10 -7.86 -1.89
C TYR A 354 -29.92 -9.19 -2.62
N ASP A 355 -29.96 -10.29 -1.88
CA ASP A 355 -29.92 -11.65 -2.42
C ASP A 355 -31.07 -11.87 -3.41
N GLU A 356 -32.29 -11.45 -3.04
CA GLU A 356 -33.44 -11.39 -3.94
C GLU A 356 -33.87 -9.95 -4.18
N MET A 357 -34.23 -9.65 -5.43
CA MET A 357 -34.71 -8.32 -5.81
C MET A 357 -36.06 -8.02 -5.13
N THR A 358 -36.04 -7.03 -4.22
CA THR A 358 -37.27 -6.58 -3.55
C THR A 358 -38.18 -5.79 -4.50
N PRO A 359 -39.49 -5.69 -4.19
CA PRO A 359 -40.44 -4.86 -4.99
C PRO A 359 -39.98 -3.41 -5.12
N LEU A 360 -39.42 -2.81 -4.04
CA LEU A 360 -38.93 -1.43 -4.05
C LEU A 360 -37.75 -1.23 -4.99
N VAL A 361 -36.76 -2.14 -4.94
CA VAL A 361 -35.58 -2.07 -5.83
C VAL A 361 -35.98 -2.25 -7.29
N ARG A 362 -36.96 -3.14 -7.57
CA ARG A 362 -37.53 -3.32 -8.91
C ARG A 362 -38.21 -2.05 -9.43
N GLU A 363 -39.04 -1.42 -8.62
CA GLU A 363 -39.71 -0.17 -8.96
C GLU A 363 -38.70 0.94 -9.27
N GLN A 364 -37.63 1.05 -8.46
CA GLN A 364 -36.55 2.01 -8.69
C GLN A 364 -35.79 1.72 -9.99
N GLN A 365 -35.49 0.45 -10.27
CA GLN A 365 -34.82 0.03 -11.51
C GLN A 365 -35.68 0.36 -12.74
N GLU A 366 -36.97 0.08 -12.71
CA GLU A 366 -37.92 0.37 -13.79
C GLU A 366 -38.04 1.88 -14.02
N ALA A 367 -38.16 2.66 -12.94
CA ALA A 367 -38.19 4.13 -13.03
C ALA A 367 -36.93 4.70 -13.64
N PHE A 368 -35.77 4.19 -13.21
CA PHE A 368 -34.46 4.63 -13.74
C PHE A 368 -34.23 4.19 -15.19
N SER A 369 -34.68 2.98 -15.56
CA SER A 369 -34.64 2.50 -16.95
C SER A 369 -35.49 3.39 -17.86
N THR A 370 -36.69 3.78 -17.40
CA THR A 370 -37.60 4.72 -18.13
C THR A 370 -36.93 6.09 -18.28
N TYR A 371 -36.27 6.59 -17.23
CA TYR A 371 -35.52 7.84 -17.28
C TYR A 371 -34.40 7.80 -18.31
N LEU A 372 -33.60 6.72 -18.33
CA LEU A 372 -32.51 6.54 -19.30
C LEU A 372 -33.01 6.45 -20.74
N ALA A 373 -34.14 5.76 -20.98
CA ALA A 373 -34.75 5.66 -22.30
C ALA A 373 -35.14 7.03 -22.89
N GLY A 374 -35.45 8.01 -22.03
CA GLY A 374 -35.76 9.39 -22.46
C GLY A 374 -34.55 10.14 -23.05
N PHE A 375 -33.31 9.64 -22.85
CA PHE A 375 -32.09 10.22 -23.42
C PHE A 375 -31.52 9.39 -24.59
N ALA A 376 -32.08 8.22 -24.89
CA ALA A 376 -31.56 7.32 -25.93
C ALA A 376 -31.52 7.97 -27.32
N ASP A 377 -32.41 8.92 -27.60
CA ASP A 377 -32.46 9.66 -28.87
C ASP A 377 -31.48 10.86 -28.92
N GLY A 378 -30.86 11.23 -27.80
CA GLY A 378 -29.94 12.38 -27.67
C GLY A 378 -28.44 12.07 -27.70
N HIS A 379 -28.04 10.81 -27.55
CA HIS A 379 -26.62 10.44 -27.35
C HIS A 379 -25.86 10.01 -28.61
N THR A 380 -26.33 10.33 -29.81
CA THR A 380 -25.53 10.09 -31.03
C THR A 380 -24.53 11.18 -31.38
N THR A 381 -24.40 12.23 -30.57
CA THR A 381 -23.43 13.34 -30.84
C THR A 381 -22.88 13.92 -29.54
N GLY A 382 -22.05 13.20 -28.84
CA GLY A 382 -21.29 13.69 -27.69
C GLY A 382 -19.86 13.16 -27.71
N GLY A 383 -19.09 13.59 -28.71
CA GLY A 383 -17.64 13.45 -28.67
C GLY A 383 -17.06 14.21 -27.49
N HIS A 384 -16.11 13.63 -26.83
CA HIS A 384 -15.29 14.20 -25.76
C HIS A 384 -14.84 15.63 -26.12
N ALA A 385 -15.20 16.62 -25.32
CA ALA A 385 -14.59 17.94 -25.30
C ALA A 385 -13.62 18.06 -24.11
#